data_8d2be0ee186a56613798a9b0bb9ba0a4
#
_entry.id   8d2be0ee186a56613798a9b0bb9ba0a4
#
_cell.length_a   1.000
_cell.length_b   1.000
_cell.length_c   1.000
_cell.angle_alpha   90.00
_cell.angle_beta   90.00
_cell.angle_gamma   90.00
#
_symmetry.space_group_name_H-M   'P 1'
#
loop_
_entity.id
_entity.type
_entity.pdbx_description
1 polymer ?
#
loop_
_entity_poly.entity_id
_entity_poly.type
_entity_poly.pdbx_seq_one_letter_code
_entity_poly.pdbx_strand_id
1 'polypeptide(L)'
;MKKALIAICMLFVPFLYGQDLHGAWATVASNDEGIQIEHTLTFTDGFFSEAIYEKDDGKFLGTKGGSYISNGEAINFSYEFSNEEPELVGETKSKSYTIKNNVLEFGGMAWARIDDGTPGDLFGAWLISGRKRDGEIVKRDTSGPRKTMKILSGTRFQWIAYNTETKEFMGTGGGTYTTIDGKYTENIGFFSRDDSRVGASLEFDYELKDGDWHHSGLSSKGSPIYEVWSKRTQ
;
A
#
# COMPACT_ATOMS: atom_id res chain seq x y z
N MET A 1 49.16 49.33 8.07
CA MET A 1 48.02 48.74 7.33
C MET A 1 47.68 47.41 7.98
N LYS A 2 46.61 47.31 8.79
CA LYS A 2 46.17 46.06 9.46
C LYS A 2 45.22 45.33 8.51
N LYS A 3 45.59 44.17 8.05
CA LYS A 3 44.72 43.29 7.26
C LYS A 3 43.76 42.55 8.22
N ALA A 4 42.47 42.84 8.13
CA ALA A 4 41.44 42.09 8.85
C ALA A 4 41.17 40.78 8.09
N LEU A 5 41.35 39.67 8.79
CA LEU A 5 40.98 38.33 8.29
C LEU A 5 39.52 38.07 8.68
N ILE A 6 38.63 38.05 7.68
CA ILE A 6 37.22 37.70 7.90
C ILE A 6 37.13 36.16 7.81
N ALA A 7 36.93 35.50 8.94
CA ALA A 7 36.63 34.08 9.01
C ALA A 7 35.15 33.88 8.68
N ILE A 8 34.85 33.32 7.52
CA ILE A 8 33.50 32.86 7.16
C ILE A 8 33.23 31.53 7.86
N CYS A 9 32.48 31.54 8.95
CA CYS A 9 31.90 30.31 9.53
C CYS A 9 30.81 29.81 8.60
N MET A 10 31.06 28.75 7.83
CA MET A 10 30.03 27.97 7.18
C MET A 10 29.24 27.25 8.27
N LEU A 11 28.03 27.73 8.55
CA LEU A 11 27.03 27.00 9.32
C LEU A 11 26.59 25.75 8.50
N PHE A 12 27.12 24.60 8.84
CA PHE A 12 26.63 23.32 8.36
C PHE A 12 25.27 23.08 9.05
N VAL A 13 24.17 23.41 8.36
CA VAL A 13 22.83 22.99 8.78
C VAL A 13 22.72 21.53 8.35
N PRO A 14 22.67 20.55 9.28
CA PRO A 14 22.38 19.19 8.89
C PRO A 14 20.94 19.19 8.32
N PHE A 15 20.81 18.89 7.05
CA PHE A 15 19.52 18.49 6.50
C PHE A 15 19.13 17.20 7.23
N LEU A 16 18.22 17.29 8.18
CA LEU A 16 17.47 16.16 8.68
C LEU A 16 16.61 15.67 7.50
N TYR A 17 17.12 14.75 6.72
CA TYR A 17 16.27 13.97 5.85
C TYR A 17 15.26 13.25 6.76
N GLY A 18 14.01 13.65 6.70
CA GLY A 18 12.92 12.94 7.34
C GLY A 18 13.03 11.47 6.93
N GLN A 19 12.95 10.57 7.91
CA GLN A 19 13.06 9.15 7.65
C GLN A 19 11.92 8.75 6.70
N ASP A 20 12.26 8.37 5.47
CA ASP A 20 11.28 8.06 4.43
C ASP A 20 10.61 6.72 4.72
N LEU A 21 9.29 6.77 4.94
CA LEU A 21 8.45 5.60 5.16
C LEU A 21 8.03 4.92 3.86
N HIS A 22 8.09 5.63 2.73
CA HIS A 22 7.60 5.14 1.45
C HIS A 22 8.17 3.76 1.08
N GLY A 23 7.33 2.97 0.42
CA GLY A 23 7.67 1.62 0.00
C GLY A 23 6.99 0.54 0.81
N ALA A 24 7.56 -0.65 0.79
CA ALA A 24 7.05 -1.80 1.50
C ALA A 24 8.05 -2.30 2.55
N TRP A 25 7.49 -2.80 3.64
CA TRP A 25 8.21 -3.33 4.79
C TRP A 25 7.61 -4.68 5.17
N ALA A 26 8.43 -5.61 5.68
CA ALA A 26 7.92 -6.87 6.17
C ALA A 26 8.55 -7.26 7.50
N THR A 27 7.78 -7.99 8.28
CA THR A 27 8.25 -8.73 9.44
C THR A 27 7.63 -10.13 9.45
N VAL A 28 8.32 -11.07 10.04
CA VAL A 28 7.85 -12.46 10.18
C VAL A 28 7.94 -12.86 11.64
N ALA A 29 6.86 -13.41 12.16
CA ALA A 29 6.81 -13.97 13.51
C ALA A 29 6.21 -15.38 13.45
N SER A 30 6.52 -16.21 14.43
CA SER A 30 5.85 -17.51 14.59
C SER A 30 4.68 -17.38 15.54
N ASN A 31 3.55 -18.01 15.21
CA ASN A 31 2.47 -18.19 16.18
C ASN A 31 2.77 -19.34 17.16
N ASP A 32 1.86 -19.60 18.08
CA ASP A 32 1.99 -20.64 19.11
C ASP A 32 2.10 -22.06 18.53
N GLU A 33 1.62 -22.27 17.30
CA GLU A 33 1.69 -23.54 16.56
C GLU A 33 2.98 -23.67 15.74
N GLY A 34 3.84 -22.64 15.73
CA GLY A 34 5.08 -22.60 14.96
C GLY A 34 4.90 -22.20 13.48
N ILE A 35 3.69 -21.80 13.09
CA ILE A 35 3.42 -21.30 11.74
C ILE A 35 4.03 -19.92 11.58
N GLN A 36 4.75 -19.70 10.48
CA GLN A 36 5.34 -18.42 10.16
C GLN A 36 4.26 -17.46 9.61
N ILE A 37 4.05 -16.36 10.31
CA ILE A 37 3.11 -15.29 9.91
C ILE A 37 3.91 -14.13 9.36
N GLU A 38 3.63 -13.77 8.12
CA GLU A 38 4.21 -12.60 7.47
C GLU A 38 3.25 -11.42 7.57
N HIS A 39 3.78 -10.29 8.01
CA HIS A 39 3.13 -8.99 7.96
C HIS A 39 3.82 -8.17 6.87
N THR A 40 3.07 -7.68 5.91
CA THR A 40 3.54 -6.73 4.90
C THR A 40 2.87 -5.39 5.12
N LEU A 41 3.68 -4.35 5.34
CA LEU A 41 3.22 -2.98 5.56
C LEU A 41 3.64 -2.12 4.36
N THR A 42 2.68 -1.49 3.71
CA THR A 42 2.91 -0.61 2.55
C THR A 42 2.58 0.82 2.91
N PHE A 43 3.50 1.74 2.63
CA PHE A 43 3.33 3.18 2.75
C PHE A 43 3.46 3.86 1.38
N THR A 44 2.52 4.73 1.07
CA THR A 44 2.54 5.57 -0.13
C THR A 44 2.33 7.04 0.26
N ASP A 45 2.01 7.93 -0.68
CA ASP A 45 1.73 9.34 -0.42
C ASP A 45 0.48 9.50 0.48
N GLY A 46 0.69 9.43 1.80
CA GLY A 46 -0.33 9.65 2.82
C GLY A 46 -1.28 8.49 3.08
N PHE A 47 -1.06 7.30 2.48
CA PHE A 47 -1.87 6.10 2.71
C PHE A 47 -1.00 4.91 3.10
N PHE A 48 -1.59 4.01 3.90
CA PHE A 48 -0.94 2.79 4.33
C PHE A 48 -1.89 1.60 4.31
N SER A 49 -1.32 0.41 4.19
CA SER A 49 -2.02 -0.86 4.45
C SER A 49 -1.08 -1.85 5.09
N GLU A 50 -1.60 -2.65 6.00
CA GLU A 50 -0.98 -3.84 6.55
C GLU A 50 -1.76 -5.06 6.08
N ALA A 51 -1.07 -6.07 5.55
CA ALA A 51 -1.62 -7.38 5.25
C ALA A 51 -0.91 -8.44 6.10
N ILE A 52 -1.67 -9.38 6.65
CA ILE A 52 -1.22 -10.44 7.53
C ILE A 52 -1.65 -11.77 6.94
N TYR A 53 -0.72 -12.68 6.72
CA TYR A 53 -0.99 -13.99 6.12
C TYR A 53 0.05 -15.03 6.55
N GLU A 54 -0.32 -16.31 6.46
CA GLU A 54 0.63 -17.40 6.64
C GLU A 54 1.65 -17.39 5.51
N LYS A 55 2.95 -17.39 5.85
CA LYS A 55 4.02 -17.15 4.89
C LYS A 55 4.14 -18.23 3.82
N ASP A 56 3.90 -19.49 4.18
CA ASP A 56 4.20 -20.64 3.32
C ASP A 56 3.11 -20.89 2.28
N ASP A 57 1.85 -20.66 2.61
CA ASP A 57 0.70 -20.95 1.75
C ASP A 57 -0.15 -19.72 1.40
N GLY A 58 0.18 -18.56 1.98
CA GLY A 58 -0.51 -17.30 1.71
C GLY A 58 -1.91 -17.22 2.29
N LYS A 59 -2.28 -18.10 3.23
CA LYS A 59 -3.58 -18.06 3.88
C LYS A 59 -3.78 -16.73 4.59
N PHE A 60 -4.79 -16.00 4.14
CA PHE A 60 -5.11 -14.68 4.66
C PHE A 60 -5.58 -14.75 6.11
N LEU A 61 -5.01 -13.90 6.96
CA LEU A 61 -5.37 -13.77 8.38
C LEU A 61 -5.98 -12.43 8.70
N GLY A 62 -5.37 -11.32 8.23
CA GLY A 62 -5.81 -10.01 8.61
C GLY A 62 -5.34 -8.88 7.69
N THR A 63 -6.04 -7.75 7.77
CA THR A 63 -5.61 -6.48 7.14
C THR A 63 -6.20 -5.29 7.85
N LYS A 64 -5.45 -4.20 7.88
CA LYS A 64 -5.91 -2.88 8.30
C LYS A 64 -5.16 -1.80 7.54
N GLY A 65 -5.77 -0.61 7.48
CA GLY A 65 -5.14 0.51 6.79
C GLY A 65 -6.03 1.74 6.71
N GLY A 66 -5.55 2.74 5.98
CA GLY A 66 -6.19 4.02 5.83
C GLY A 66 -5.21 5.11 5.43
N SER A 67 -5.37 6.31 5.98
CA SER A 67 -4.43 7.41 5.79
C SER A 67 -3.45 7.55 6.97
N TYR A 68 -2.32 8.21 6.71
CA TYR A 68 -1.36 8.53 7.77
C TYR A 68 -0.70 9.89 7.56
N ILE A 69 -0.24 10.47 8.66
CA ILE A 69 0.63 11.63 8.68
C ILE A 69 1.82 11.32 9.59
N SER A 70 3.03 11.62 9.14
CA SER A 70 4.25 11.48 9.93
C SER A 70 4.92 12.84 10.17
N ASN A 71 5.47 13.03 11.37
CA ASN A 71 6.30 14.17 11.71
C ASN A 71 7.79 13.82 11.85
N GLY A 72 8.19 12.61 11.47
CA GLY A 72 9.55 12.10 11.59
C GLY A 72 9.86 11.36 12.90
N GLU A 73 9.02 11.48 13.93
CA GLU A 73 9.16 10.81 15.23
C GLU A 73 7.99 9.87 15.52
N ALA A 74 6.80 10.23 15.04
CA ALA A 74 5.59 9.45 15.20
C ALA A 74 4.76 9.44 13.91
N ILE A 75 3.99 8.38 13.74
CA ILE A 75 3.00 8.23 12.69
C ILE A 75 1.62 8.28 13.34
N ASN A 76 0.77 9.17 12.83
CA ASN A 76 -0.64 9.22 13.17
C ASN A 76 -1.41 8.46 12.10
N PHE A 77 -1.94 7.29 12.44
CA PHE A 77 -2.71 6.42 11.58
C PHE A 77 -4.20 6.73 11.75
N SER A 78 -4.89 7.04 10.65
CA SER A 78 -6.35 7.16 10.60
C SER A 78 -6.90 5.95 9.86
N TYR A 79 -7.56 5.04 10.59
CA TYR A 79 -8.01 3.76 10.07
C TYR A 79 -9.30 3.89 9.27
N GLU A 80 -9.31 3.36 8.05
CA GLU A 80 -10.49 3.31 7.18
C GLU A 80 -11.03 1.90 7.02
N PHE A 81 -10.21 0.89 7.27
CA PHE A 81 -10.59 -0.53 7.25
C PHE A 81 -9.77 -1.34 8.25
N SER A 82 -10.40 -2.34 8.81
CA SER A 82 -9.79 -3.43 9.58
C SER A 82 -10.77 -4.59 9.58
N ASN A 83 -10.31 -5.81 9.29
CA ASN A 83 -11.19 -6.98 9.38
C ASN A 83 -11.16 -7.65 10.74
N GLU A 84 -10.06 -7.50 11.50
CA GLU A 84 -9.92 -8.11 12.82
C GLU A 84 -10.40 -7.17 13.94
N GLU A 85 -10.22 -5.87 13.78
CA GLU A 85 -10.55 -4.84 14.77
C GLU A 85 -11.46 -3.76 14.12
N PRO A 86 -12.73 -4.07 13.78
CA PRO A 86 -13.63 -3.11 13.08
C PRO A 86 -13.86 -1.82 13.87
N GLU A 87 -13.69 -1.84 15.19
CA GLU A 87 -13.78 -0.67 16.06
C GLU A 87 -12.68 0.37 15.79
N LEU A 88 -11.55 -0.03 15.21
CA LEU A 88 -10.51 0.92 14.79
C LEU A 88 -10.98 1.85 13.68
N VAL A 89 -11.94 1.42 12.86
CA VAL A 89 -12.40 2.23 11.72
C VAL A 89 -13.01 3.55 12.19
N GLY A 90 -12.43 4.66 11.72
CA GLY A 90 -12.74 6.01 12.17
C GLY A 90 -11.86 6.53 13.31
N GLU A 91 -11.02 5.66 13.91
CA GLU A 91 -10.09 6.05 14.97
C GLU A 91 -8.77 6.55 14.39
N THR A 92 -8.11 7.42 15.15
CA THR A 92 -6.71 7.84 14.90
C THR A 92 -5.84 7.36 16.05
N LYS A 93 -4.75 6.68 15.73
CA LYS A 93 -3.77 6.20 16.71
C LYS A 93 -2.37 6.74 16.37
N SER A 94 -1.68 7.28 17.35
CA SER A 94 -0.29 7.75 17.22
C SER A 94 0.67 6.67 17.71
N LYS A 95 1.73 6.41 16.94
CA LYS A 95 2.78 5.46 17.31
C LYS A 95 4.14 6.03 16.95
N SER A 96 5.07 5.99 17.90
CA SER A 96 6.47 6.34 17.64
C SER A 96 7.12 5.31 16.73
N TYR A 97 8.08 5.75 15.93
CA TYR A 97 8.86 4.89 15.07
C TYR A 97 10.29 5.39 14.93
N THR A 98 11.17 4.49 14.50
CA THR A 98 12.53 4.84 14.05
C THR A 98 12.85 4.04 12.79
N ILE A 99 13.62 4.64 11.88
CA ILE A 99 14.20 3.92 10.75
C ILE A 99 15.72 4.01 10.86
N LYS A 100 16.37 2.87 10.87
CA LYS A 100 17.83 2.79 10.90
C LYS A 100 18.29 1.60 10.06
N ASN A 101 19.24 1.85 9.15
CA ASN A 101 19.81 0.80 8.29
C ASN A 101 18.75 -0.04 7.54
N ASN A 102 17.73 0.61 6.98
CA ASN A 102 16.59 -0.05 6.33
C ASN A 102 15.76 -0.99 7.23
N VAL A 103 15.77 -0.75 8.53
CA VAL A 103 14.89 -1.40 9.50
C VAL A 103 13.99 -0.33 10.09
N LEU A 104 12.68 -0.53 9.99
CA LEU A 104 11.66 0.26 10.66
C LEU A 104 11.32 -0.42 11.98
N GLU A 105 11.56 0.25 13.10
CA GLU A 105 11.09 -0.18 14.43
C GLU A 105 9.76 0.53 14.72
N PHE A 106 8.70 -0.23 14.88
CA PHE A 106 7.36 0.28 15.02
C PHE A 106 6.44 -0.77 15.65
N GLY A 107 5.58 -0.35 16.58
CA GLY A 107 4.61 -1.24 17.22
C GLY A 107 5.22 -2.41 18.01
N GLY A 108 6.47 -2.29 18.47
CA GLY A 108 7.19 -3.36 19.16
C GLY A 108 7.81 -4.41 18.24
N MET A 109 7.74 -4.21 16.92
CA MET A 109 8.31 -5.11 15.92
C MET A 109 9.37 -4.38 15.08
N ALA A 110 10.32 -5.16 14.56
CA ALA A 110 11.30 -4.71 13.58
C ALA A 110 10.89 -5.19 12.19
N TRP A 111 10.79 -4.24 11.25
CA TRP A 111 10.34 -4.46 9.88
C TRP A 111 11.51 -4.22 8.94
N ALA A 112 11.84 -5.21 8.14
CA ALA A 112 12.83 -5.06 7.07
C ALA A 112 12.21 -4.34 5.87
N ARG A 113 12.95 -3.40 5.25
CA ARG A 113 12.50 -2.77 4.01
C ARG A 113 12.54 -3.78 2.86
N ILE A 114 11.43 -3.91 2.15
CA ILE A 114 11.32 -4.71 0.92
C ILE A 114 11.70 -3.86 -0.29
N ASP A 115 11.11 -2.67 -0.40
CA ASP A 115 11.39 -1.68 -1.43
C ASP A 115 11.16 -0.26 -0.89
N ASP A 116 11.63 0.74 -1.61
CA ASP A 116 11.51 2.17 -1.28
C ASP A 116 10.50 2.92 -2.16
N GLY A 117 9.63 2.17 -2.86
CA GLY A 117 8.67 2.72 -3.81
C GLY A 117 9.17 2.71 -5.26
N THR A 118 10.39 2.24 -5.51
CA THR A 118 10.96 2.12 -6.87
C THR A 118 11.17 0.65 -7.28
N PRO A 119 11.08 0.33 -8.58
CA PRO A 119 10.48 1.09 -9.67
C PRO A 119 8.99 1.31 -9.40
N GLY A 120 8.38 2.40 -9.84
CA GLY A 120 7.08 2.76 -9.29
C GLY A 120 6.16 3.54 -10.23
N ASP A 121 5.98 3.12 -11.48
CA ASP A 121 5.02 3.77 -12.39
C ASP A 121 3.63 3.86 -11.76
N LEU A 122 3.23 2.82 -11.01
CA LEU A 122 1.95 2.74 -10.32
C LEU A 122 2.05 3.00 -8.81
N PHE A 123 3.20 3.46 -8.31
CA PHE A 123 3.35 3.80 -6.89
C PHE A 123 2.25 4.75 -6.42
N GLY A 124 1.56 4.39 -5.33
CA GLY A 124 0.51 5.20 -4.75
C GLY A 124 -0.71 4.41 -4.32
N ALA A 125 -1.72 5.16 -3.87
CA ALA A 125 -3.05 4.65 -3.60
C ALA A 125 -4.00 5.07 -4.74
N TRP A 126 -4.82 4.14 -5.21
CA TRP A 126 -5.72 4.33 -6.34
C TRP A 126 -7.13 3.88 -5.97
N LEU A 127 -8.15 4.66 -6.35
CA LEU A 127 -9.55 4.28 -6.20
C LEU A 127 -10.13 3.92 -7.56
N ILE A 128 -10.90 2.83 -7.61
CA ILE A 128 -11.62 2.48 -8.84
C ILE A 128 -12.65 3.57 -9.15
N SER A 129 -12.42 4.30 -10.23
CA SER A 129 -13.21 5.47 -10.65
C SER A 129 -14.06 5.22 -11.89
N GLY A 130 -13.88 4.08 -12.57
CA GLY A 130 -14.69 3.74 -13.73
C GLY A 130 -14.52 2.31 -14.20
N ARG A 131 -15.46 1.87 -15.04
CA ARG A 131 -15.41 0.58 -15.75
C ARG A 131 -15.99 0.74 -17.14
N LYS A 132 -15.45 0.03 -18.10
CA LYS A 132 -16.05 -0.02 -19.45
C LYS A 132 -17.24 -0.97 -19.44
N ARG A 133 -18.40 -0.48 -19.90
CA ARG A 133 -19.62 -1.25 -20.12
C ARG A 133 -20.19 -0.84 -21.47
N ASP A 134 -20.58 -1.79 -22.30
CA ASP A 134 -21.17 -1.57 -23.61
C ASP A 134 -20.37 -0.59 -24.50
N GLY A 135 -19.02 -0.66 -24.39
CA GLY A 135 -18.11 0.20 -25.15
C GLY A 135 -17.76 1.55 -24.50
N GLU A 136 -18.50 1.99 -23.49
CA GLU A 136 -18.31 3.29 -22.83
C GLU A 136 -17.76 3.15 -21.40
N ILE A 137 -17.01 4.18 -20.95
CA ILE A 137 -16.52 4.25 -19.57
C ILE A 137 -17.62 4.83 -18.69
N VAL A 138 -18.19 3.99 -17.85
CA VAL A 138 -19.14 4.39 -16.81
C VAL A 138 -18.33 4.82 -15.57
N LYS A 139 -18.38 6.11 -15.27
CA LYS A 139 -17.72 6.68 -14.09
C LYS A 139 -18.40 6.23 -12.79
N ARG A 140 -17.59 6.13 -11.74
CA ARG A 140 -18.01 5.82 -10.38
C ARG A 140 -17.66 6.97 -9.46
N ASP A 141 -18.57 7.32 -8.57
CA ASP A 141 -18.28 8.24 -7.48
C ASP A 141 -17.31 7.58 -6.47
N THR A 142 -16.17 8.24 -6.27
CA THR A 142 -15.13 7.82 -5.31
C THR A 142 -15.21 8.57 -3.98
N SER A 143 -16.09 9.58 -3.83
CA SER A 143 -16.27 10.35 -2.59
C SER A 143 -17.07 9.58 -1.54
N GLY A 144 -17.97 8.68 -1.94
CA GLY A 144 -18.82 7.89 -1.05
C GLY A 144 -18.04 6.98 -0.10
N PRO A 145 -18.70 6.46 0.96
CA PRO A 145 -18.04 5.65 2.00
C PRO A 145 -17.57 4.29 1.50
N ARG A 146 -18.22 3.72 0.47
CA ARG A 146 -17.80 2.45 -0.13
C ARG A 146 -16.64 2.66 -1.08
N LYS A 147 -15.50 2.06 -0.75
CA LYS A 147 -14.28 2.16 -1.52
C LYS A 147 -13.81 0.81 -2.05
N THR A 148 -13.17 0.85 -3.21
CA THR A 148 -12.29 -0.22 -3.69
C THR A 148 -10.98 0.47 -4.02
N MET A 149 -9.96 0.19 -3.26
CA MET A 149 -8.64 0.81 -3.34
C MET A 149 -7.61 -0.22 -3.78
N LYS A 150 -6.65 0.19 -4.60
CA LYS A 150 -5.35 -0.48 -4.74
C LYS A 150 -4.29 0.41 -4.11
N ILE A 151 -3.39 -0.17 -3.34
CA ILE A 151 -2.20 0.49 -2.81
C ILE A 151 -0.98 -0.27 -3.31
N LEU A 152 -0.02 0.46 -3.90
CA LEU A 152 1.16 -0.14 -4.53
C LEU A 152 2.42 0.56 -4.04
N SER A 153 3.41 -0.23 -3.62
CA SER A 153 4.79 0.22 -3.43
C SER A 153 5.59 0.08 -4.74
N GLY A 154 6.89 -0.09 -4.70
CA GLY A 154 7.70 -0.39 -5.88
C GLY A 154 7.47 -1.80 -6.43
N THR A 155 7.18 -2.78 -5.56
CA THR A 155 7.09 -4.21 -5.90
C THR A 155 5.90 -4.93 -5.28
N ARG A 156 5.19 -4.31 -4.33
CA ARG A 156 4.05 -4.90 -3.62
C ARG A 156 2.77 -4.20 -4.02
N PHE A 157 1.69 -4.96 -4.11
CA PHE A 157 0.35 -4.41 -4.28
C PHE A 157 -0.62 -5.06 -3.30
N GLN A 158 -1.66 -4.32 -2.97
CA GLN A 158 -2.84 -4.84 -2.28
C GLN A 158 -4.07 -4.12 -2.83
N TRP A 159 -5.13 -4.86 -3.18
CA TRP A 159 -6.46 -4.30 -3.38
C TRP A 159 -7.31 -4.57 -2.16
N ILE A 160 -8.15 -3.59 -1.79
CA ILE A 160 -9.03 -3.68 -0.62
C ILE A 160 -10.39 -3.10 -0.98
N ALA A 161 -11.47 -3.83 -0.65
CA ALA A 161 -12.85 -3.35 -0.73
C ALA A 161 -13.43 -3.22 0.69
N TYR A 162 -13.93 -2.03 1.00
CA TYR A 162 -14.41 -1.69 2.35
C TYR A 162 -15.46 -0.57 2.31
N ASN A 163 -16.11 -0.33 3.45
CA ASN A 163 -17.03 0.77 3.67
C ASN A 163 -16.70 1.46 4.99
N THR A 164 -16.37 2.76 4.94
CA THR A 164 -15.96 3.54 6.13
C THR A 164 -17.12 3.91 7.03
N GLU A 165 -18.36 3.94 6.54
CA GLU A 165 -19.55 4.27 7.32
C GLU A 165 -20.07 3.05 8.07
N THR A 166 -20.24 1.92 7.38
CA THR A 166 -20.70 0.67 7.99
C THR A 166 -19.57 -0.11 8.67
N LYS A 167 -18.31 0.32 8.50
CA LYS A 167 -17.09 -0.36 8.98
C LYS A 167 -16.91 -1.76 8.39
N GLU A 168 -17.61 -2.07 7.31
CA GLU A 168 -17.59 -3.38 6.68
C GLU A 168 -16.34 -3.59 5.87
N PHE A 169 -15.59 -4.66 6.17
CA PHE A 169 -14.56 -5.21 5.29
C PHE A 169 -15.19 -6.19 4.29
N MET A 170 -14.96 -5.98 3.00
CA MET A 170 -15.60 -6.77 1.94
C MET A 170 -14.65 -7.76 1.26
N GLY A 171 -13.34 -7.56 1.40
CA GLY A 171 -12.33 -8.45 0.86
C GLY A 171 -11.07 -7.74 0.42
N THR A 172 -10.00 -8.53 0.29
CA THR A 172 -8.68 -8.09 -0.14
C THR A 172 -7.93 -9.21 -0.85
N GLY A 173 -6.92 -8.85 -1.59
CA GLY A 173 -5.89 -9.72 -2.10
C GLY A 173 -4.67 -8.88 -2.48
N GLY A 174 -3.53 -9.51 -2.55
CA GLY A 174 -2.28 -8.82 -2.82
C GLY A 174 -1.13 -9.77 -3.07
N GLY A 175 0.05 -9.19 -3.16
CA GLY A 175 1.27 -9.95 -3.43
C GLY A 175 2.32 -9.05 -4.09
N THR A 176 3.01 -9.59 -5.08
CA THR A 176 4.00 -8.83 -5.86
C THR A 176 3.46 -8.43 -7.21
N TYR A 177 4.02 -7.37 -7.79
CA TYR A 177 3.68 -6.97 -9.15
C TYR A 177 4.90 -6.48 -9.92
N THR A 178 4.75 -6.43 -11.24
CA THR A 178 5.70 -5.80 -12.17
C THR A 178 4.95 -4.95 -13.19
N THR A 179 5.65 -3.92 -13.71
CA THR A 179 5.20 -3.11 -14.85
C THR A 179 6.31 -3.15 -15.91
N ILE A 180 6.15 -4.01 -16.91
CA ILE A 180 7.15 -4.24 -17.96
C ILE A 180 6.43 -4.21 -19.32
N ASP A 181 6.95 -3.42 -20.26
CA ASP A 181 6.48 -3.36 -21.66
C ASP A 181 4.96 -3.12 -21.78
N GLY A 182 4.40 -2.23 -20.93
CA GLY A 182 2.97 -1.93 -20.94
C GLY A 182 2.09 -2.99 -20.30
N LYS A 183 2.71 -3.98 -19.63
CA LYS A 183 2.01 -5.04 -18.89
C LYS A 183 2.16 -4.81 -17.39
N TYR A 184 1.04 -4.91 -16.70
CA TYR A 184 0.94 -4.98 -15.25
C TYR A 184 0.64 -6.43 -14.87
N THR A 185 1.59 -7.08 -14.22
CA THR A 185 1.46 -8.49 -13.81
C THR A 185 1.36 -8.59 -12.30
N GLU A 186 0.24 -9.11 -11.81
CA GLU A 186 0.00 -9.43 -10.40
C GLU A 186 0.39 -10.88 -10.11
N ASN A 187 1.24 -11.12 -9.11
CA ASN A 187 1.48 -12.45 -8.56
C ASN A 187 0.81 -12.51 -7.18
N ILE A 188 -0.22 -13.33 -7.08
CA ILE A 188 -1.08 -13.38 -5.90
C ILE A 188 -0.37 -14.12 -4.77
N GLY A 189 -0.06 -13.40 -3.68
CA GLY A 189 0.58 -13.94 -2.47
C GLY A 189 -0.43 -14.26 -1.37
N PHE A 190 -1.59 -13.60 -1.34
CA PHE A 190 -2.71 -13.87 -0.42
C PHE A 190 -4.04 -13.42 -1.03
N PHE A 191 -5.14 -14.05 -0.62
CA PHE A 191 -6.47 -13.71 -1.10
C PHE A 191 -7.55 -14.06 -0.06
N SER A 192 -8.26 -13.07 0.49
CA SER A 192 -9.16 -13.24 1.64
C SER A 192 -10.41 -14.07 1.40
N ARG A 193 -10.78 -14.33 0.14
CA ARG A 193 -12.03 -15.03 -0.21
C ARG A 193 -11.83 -16.44 -0.75
N ASP A 194 -10.60 -16.76 -1.18
CA ASP A 194 -10.35 -18.01 -1.90
C ASP A 194 -8.83 -18.25 -1.97
N ASP A 195 -8.29 -19.02 -1.03
CA ASP A 195 -6.86 -19.31 -0.91
C ASP A 195 -6.32 -20.07 -2.15
N SER A 196 -7.20 -20.72 -2.94
CA SER A 196 -6.78 -21.36 -4.20
C SER A 196 -6.26 -20.40 -5.27
N ARG A 197 -6.40 -19.09 -5.04
CA ARG A 197 -5.83 -18.03 -5.88
C ARG A 197 -4.35 -17.75 -5.61
N VAL A 198 -3.83 -18.16 -4.47
CA VAL A 198 -2.43 -17.99 -4.12
C VAL A 198 -1.55 -18.72 -5.14
N GLY A 199 -0.49 -18.07 -5.59
CA GLY A 199 0.41 -18.54 -6.63
C GLY A 199 -0.05 -18.25 -8.07
N ALA A 200 -1.28 -17.76 -8.28
CA ALA A 200 -1.72 -17.33 -9.61
C ALA A 200 -0.98 -16.06 -10.06
N SER A 201 -0.67 -16.01 -11.36
CA SER A 201 -0.13 -14.83 -12.03
C SER A 201 -1.17 -14.31 -13.02
N LEU A 202 -1.52 -13.03 -12.91
CA LEU A 202 -2.52 -12.36 -13.72
C LEU A 202 -1.87 -11.20 -14.47
N GLU A 203 -1.93 -11.25 -15.81
CA GLU A 203 -1.37 -10.20 -16.66
C GLU A 203 -2.49 -9.31 -17.21
N PHE A 204 -2.22 -7.99 -17.18
CA PHE A 204 -3.13 -6.96 -17.65
C PHE A 204 -2.37 -5.95 -18.51
N ASP A 205 -3.04 -5.38 -19.50
CA ASP A 205 -2.57 -4.17 -20.14
C ASP A 205 -2.77 -2.98 -19.18
N TYR A 206 -1.79 -2.08 -19.10
CA TYR A 206 -1.95 -0.86 -18.34
C TYR A 206 -1.46 0.35 -19.13
N GLU A 207 -2.11 1.48 -18.91
CA GLU A 207 -1.76 2.78 -19.46
C GLU A 207 -2.05 3.86 -18.42
N LEU A 208 -1.11 4.78 -18.23
CA LEU A 208 -1.36 6.02 -17.49
C LEU A 208 -1.79 7.09 -18.47
N LYS A 209 -3.04 7.55 -18.38
CA LYS A 209 -3.64 8.53 -19.27
C LYS A 209 -4.40 9.58 -18.47
N ASP A 210 -4.06 10.86 -18.71
CA ASP A 210 -4.68 12.02 -18.05
C ASP A 210 -4.66 11.95 -16.51
N GLY A 211 -3.66 11.25 -15.93
CA GLY A 211 -3.49 11.04 -14.50
C GLY A 211 -4.25 9.82 -13.93
N ASP A 212 -5.05 9.15 -14.74
CA ASP A 212 -5.75 7.92 -14.39
C ASP A 212 -5.00 6.68 -14.90
N TRP A 213 -5.11 5.60 -14.15
CA TRP A 213 -4.61 4.29 -14.54
C TRP A 213 -5.72 3.46 -15.21
N HIS A 214 -5.55 3.21 -16.49
CA HIS A 214 -6.39 2.33 -17.29
C HIS A 214 -5.84 0.91 -17.22
N HIS A 215 -6.66 -0.05 -16.83
CA HIS A 215 -6.30 -1.42 -16.53
C HIS A 215 -7.26 -2.37 -17.24
N SER A 216 -6.76 -3.22 -18.12
CA SER A 216 -7.59 -4.13 -18.91
C SER A 216 -6.97 -5.51 -19.09
N GLY A 217 -7.82 -6.52 -19.24
CA GLY A 217 -7.39 -7.91 -19.36
C GLY A 217 -8.49 -8.87 -18.98
N LEU A 218 -8.10 -10.03 -18.44
CA LEU A 218 -9.03 -11.00 -17.92
C LEU A 218 -9.04 -10.99 -16.39
N SER A 219 -10.21 -10.97 -15.79
CA SER A 219 -10.36 -11.15 -14.35
C SER A 219 -9.88 -12.55 -13.92
N SER A 220 -9.68 -12.75 -12.62
CA SER A 220 -9.34 -14.07 -12.05
C SER A 220 -10.38 -15.18 -12.35
N LYS A 221 -11.55 -14.81 -12.93
CA LYS A 221 -12.60 -15.72 -13.39
C LYS A 221 -12.63 -15.88 -14.91
N GLY A 222 -11.64 -15.30 -15.64
CA GLY A 222 -11.55 -15.34 -17.08
C GLY A 222 -12.50 -14.39 -17.84
N SER A 223 -13.23 -13.51 -17.14
CA SER A 223 -14.10 -12.51 -17.79
C SER A 223 -13.30 -11.28 -18.19
N PRO A 224 -13.54 -10.69 -19.38
CA PRO A 224 -12.91 -9.44 -19.77
C PRO A 224 -13.22 -8.30 -18.79
N ILE A 225 -12.21 -7.55 -18.45
CA ILE A 225 -12.35 -6.35 -17.62
C ILE A 225 -11.66 -5.15 -18.29
N TYR A 226 -12.20 -3.98 -18.05
CA TYR A 226 -11.57 -2.71 -18.30
C TYR A 226 -11.96 -1.78 -17.16
N GLU A 227 -10.98 -1.37 -16.37
CA GLU A 227 -11.16 -0.55 -15.19
C GLU A 227 -10.34 0.73 -15.31
N VAL A 228 -10.86 1.80 -14.74
CA VAL A 228 -10.16 3.08 -14.59
C VAL A 228 -9.97 3.32 -13.11
N TRP A 229 -8.75 3.66 -12.74
CA TRP A 229 -8.33 3.91 -11.37
C TRP A 229 -7.76 5.32 -11.28
N SER A 230 -8.36 6.16 -10.44
CA SER A 230 -7.85 7.52 -10.20
C SER A 230 -6.94 7.55 -8.97
N LYS A 231 -5.83 8.30 -9.07
CA LYS A 231 -4.90 8.44 -7.97
C LYS A 231 -5.61 9.09 -6.79
N ARG A 232 -5.43 8.51 -5.60
CA ARG A 232 -5.98 9.02 -4.36
C ARG A 232 -5.04 10.07 -3.79
N THR A 233 -5.57 11.24 -3.49
CA THR A 233 -4.87 12.33 -2.79
C THR A 233 -5.49 12.53 -1.41
N GLN A 234 -4.70 13.03 -0.45
CA GLN A 234 -5.20 13.49 0.86
C GLN A 234 -5.98 14.78 0.74
#